data_e5a2a1bfd428c1012cef8e07256483fa
#
_entry.id   e5a2a1bfd428c1012cef8e07256483fa
#
_cell.length_a   1.000
_cell.length_b   1.000
_cell.length_c   1.000
_cell.angle_alpha   90.00
_cell.angle_beta   90.00
_cell.angle_gamma   90.00
#
_symmetry.space_group_name_H-M   'P 1'
#
loop_
_entity.id
_entity.type
_entity.pdbx_description
1 polymer ?
#
loop_
_entity_poly.entity_id
_entity_poly.type
_entity_poly.pdbx_seq_one_letter_code
_entity_poly.pdbx_strand_id
1 'polypeptide(L)'
;MKSRISILFLLFAFMTFAASAQSADTATEKEVWMPSKSIPVAEYYKGGQEAMYKFIDKQIQYPALARRNRVQGECIVSFTLNEDGSTSGFRVLKNAGAGTGEEALRIAKMLKFKAPGPGFGMVASVPIMFKL
;
A
#
# COMPACT_ATOMS: atom_id res chain seq x y z
N MET A 1 -48.52 62.67 -5.25
CA MET A 1 -48.17 61.72 -5.40
C MET A 1 -46.88 61.24 -5.82
N LYS A 2 -46.16 60.78 -5.04
CA LYS A 2 -44.86 60.41 -5.32
C LYS A 2 -44.76 58.98 -5.33
N SER A 3 -44.72 58.45 -6.43
CA SER A 3 -44.39 57.02 -6.53
C SER A 3 -42.99 56.78 -6.02
N ARG A 4 -43.00 56.23 -4.94
CA ARG A 4 -41.72 55.76 -4.47
C ARG A 4 -41.44 54.48 -5.17
N ILE A 5 -40.66 54.59 -6.12
CA ILE A 5 -40.06 53.40 -6.67
C ILE A 5 -39.13 52.87 -5.63
N SER A 6 -39.64 51.99 -4.89
CA SER A 6 -38.75 51.12 -4.14
C SER A 6 -37.92 50.37 -5.14
N ILE A 7 -36.76 50.89 -5.32
CA ILE A 7 -35.78 50.10 -5.97
C ILE A 7 -35.53 48.95 -5.04
N LEU A 8 -36.24 47.92 -5.32
CA LEU A 8 -35.89 46.68 -4.75
C LEU A 8 -34.53 46.35 -5.27
N PHE A 9 -33.56 46.73 -4.51
CA PHE A 9 -32.23 46.19 -4.73
C PHE A 9 -32.35 44.72 -4.43
N LEU A 10 -32.64 44.03 -5.46
CA LEU A 10 -32.39 42.61 -5.48
C LEU A 10 -30.89 42.47 -5.37
N LEU A 11 -30.43 42.43 -4.16
CA LEU A 11 -29.10 41.93 -3.88
C LEU A 11 -29.15 40.47 -4.25
N PHE A 12 -28.95 40.27 -5.51
CA PHE A 12 -28.53 38.97 -5.95
C PHE A 12 -27.16 38.78 -5.35
N ALA A 13 -27.16 38.26 -4.15
CA ALA A 13 -26.00 37.65 -3.63
C ALA A 13 -25.67 36.54 -4.62
N PHE A 14 -24.84 36.89 -5.57
CA PHE A 14 -24.17 35.90 -6.35
C PHE A 14 -23.32 35.16 -5.34
N MET A 15 -23.91 34.20 -4.74
CA MET A 15 -23.18 33.15 -4.10
C MET A 15 -22.45 32.46 -5.23
N THR A 16 -21.31 33.00 -5.56
CA THR A 16 -20.36 32.25 -6.28
C THR A 16 -20.03 31.07 -5.38
N PHE A 17 -20.80 30.04 -5.58
CA PHE A 17 -20.35 28.74 -5.21
C PHE A 17 -19.10 28.51 -6.06
N ALA A 18 -17.99 28.94 -5.51
CA ALA A 18 -16.75 28.41 -5.97
C ALA A 18 -16.85 26.93 -5.67
N ALA A 19 -17.38 26.19 -6.62
CA ALA A 19 -17.04 24.82 -6.70
C ALA A 19 -15.52 24.83 -6.73
N SER A 20 -14.93 24.65 -5.60
CA SER A 20 -13.59 24.15 -5.61
C SER A 20 -13.72 22.87 -6.40
N ALA A 21 -13.43 22.97 -7.66
CA ALA A 21 -13.04 21.83 -8.38
C ALA A 21 -11.87 21.30 -7.59
N GLN A 22 -12.14 20.38 -6.71
CA GLN A 22 -11.12 19.46 -6.39
C GLN A 22 -10.75 18.90 -7.73
N SER A 23 -9.71 19.48 -8.29
CA SER A 23 -8.96 18.74 -9.24
C SER A 23 -8.68 17.46 -8.49
N ALA A 24 -9.49 16.48 -8.73
CA ALA A 24 -9.04 15.16 -8.58
C ALA A 24 -7.76 15.17 -9.39
N ASP A 25 -6.67 15.37 -8.69
CA ASP A 25 -5.40 15.02 -9.22
C ASP A 25 -5.51 13.55 -9.46
N THR A 26 -6.04 13.23 -10.60
CA THR A 26 -5.89 11.94 -11.21
C THR A 26 -4.47 11.86 -11.73
N ALA A 27 -3.52 12.21 -10.89
CA ALA A 27 -2.30 11.48 -10.89
C ALA A 27 -2.78 10.05 -10.70
N THR A 28 -2.69 9.27 -11.73
CA THR A 28 -2.85 7.84 -11.66
C THR A 28 -1.85 7.37 -10.61
N GLU A 29 -2.25 7.48 -9.37
CA GLU A 29 -1.55 6.85 -8.29
C GLU A 29 -1.68 5.37 -8.63
N LYS A 30 -0.59 4.83 -9.13
CA LYS A 30 -0.50 3.43 -9.50
C LYS A 30 -1.03 2.64 -8.31
N GLU A 31 -2.16 1.99 -8.51
CA GLU A 31 -2.80 1.23 -7.47
C GLU A 31 -1.84 0.16 -6.97
N VAL A 32 -1.41 0.32 -5.72
CA VAL A 32 -0.52 -0.64 -5.08
C VAL A 32 -1.33 -1.89 -4.78
N TRP A 33 -0.87 -3.02 -5.30
CA TRP A 33 -1.53 -4.28 -4.99
C TRP A 33 -1.43 -4.60 -3.52
N MET A 34 -2.54 -4.97 -2.93
CA MET A 34 -2.63 -5.47 -1.55
C MET A 34 -3.55 -6.69 -1.52
N PRO A 35 -3.28 -7.66 -0.66
CA PRO A 35 -4.22 -8.75 -0.45
C PRO A 35 -5.51 -8.23 0.17
N SER A 36 -6.63 -8.84 -0.20
CA SER A 36 -7.94 -8.47 0.32
C SER A 36 -8.11 -8.80 1.80
N LYS A 37 -7.33 -9.75 2.29
CA LYS A 37 -7.34 -10.13 3.71
C LYS A 37 -6.31 -9.32 4.48
N SER A 38 -6.68 -8.99 5.72
CA SER A 38 -5.73 -8.40 6.66
C SER A 38 -4.64 -9.41 7.00
N ILE A 39 -3.40 -8.95 6.98
CA ILE A 39 -2.23 -9.73 7.37
C ILE A 39 -1.88 -9.38 8.81
N PRO A 40 -1.91 -10.31 9.75
CA PRO A 40 -1.70 -10.00 11.16
C PRO A 40 -0.37 -9.28 11.45
N VAL A 41 0.71 -9.65 10.77
CA VAL A 41 2.01 -9.02 10.97
C VAL A 41 2.03 -7.54 10.57
N ALA A 42 1.15 -7.14 9.68
CA ALA A 42 1.08 -5.76 9.20
C ALA A 42 0.68 -4.76 10.31
N GLU A 43 0.04 -5.23 11.37
CA GLU A 43 -0.27 -4.41 12.55
C GLU A 43 1.00 -3.87 13.23
N TYR A 44 2.10 -4.62 13.12
CA TYR A 44 3.40 -4.23 13.67
C TYR A 44 4.25 -3.41 12.70
N TYR A 45 3.76 -3.19 11.49
CA TYR A 45 4.43 -2.30 10.55
C TYR A 45 3.98 -0.86 10.78
N LYS A 46 4.92 0.08 10.79
CA LYS A 46 4.59 1.50 10.97
C LYS A 46 3.72 2.00 9.81
N GLY A 47 2.49 2.37 10.13
CA GLY A 47 1.50 2.79 9.13
C GLY A 47 0.57 1.68 8.65
N GLY A 48 0.73 0.46 9.16
CA GLY A 48 -0.15 -0.67 8.87
C GLY A 48 0.09 -1.33 7.52
N GLN A 49 -0.87 -2.13 7.10
CA GLN A 49 -0.77 -2.93 5.87
C GLN A 49 -0.59 -2.07 4.61
N GLU A 50 -1.29 -0.97 4.51
CA GLU A 50 -1.18 -0.07 3.36
C GLU A 50 0.25 0.48 3.22
N ALA A 51 0.84 0.97 4.31
CA ALA A 51 2.20 1.48 4.30
C ALA A 51 3.22 0.38 3.97
N MET A 52 3.00 -0.83 4.48
CA MET A 52 3.85 -1.99 4.20
C MET A 52 3.85 -2.32 2.71
N TYR A 53 2.68 -2.38 2.09
CA TYR A 53 2.58 -2.69 0.66
C TYR A 53 3.05 -1.54 -0.24
N LYS A 54 2.91 -0.30 0.17
CA LYS A 54 3.54 0.83 -0.52
C LYS A 54 5.07 0.73 -0.51
N PHE A 55 5.63 0.33 0.61
CA PHE A 55 7.07 0.08 0.71
C PHE A 55 7.50 -1.08 -0.20
N ILE A 56 6.77 -2.18 -0.19
CA ILE A 56 7.04 -3.33 -1.05
C ILE A 56 7.01 -2.90 -2.53
N ASP A 57 6.01 -2.17 -2.94
CA ASP A 57 5.88 -1.70 -4.33
C ASP A 57 7.05 -0.81 -4.76
N LYS A 58 7.56 0.02 -3.85
CA LYS A 58 8.73 0.85 -4.12
C LYS A 58 10.02 0.06 -4.26
N GLN A 59 10.15 -1.02 -3.51
CA GLN A 59 11.39 -1.79 -3.44
C GLN A 59 11.44 -2.92 -4.45
N ILE A 60 10.31 -3.32 -4.99
CA ILE A 60 10.23 -4.46 -5.88
C ILE A 60 11.02 -4.19 -7.18
N GLN A 61 11.93 -5.11 -7.49
CA GLN A 61 12.65 -5.12 -8.74
C GLN A 61 12.24 -6.37 -9.50
N TYR A 62 11.59 -6.17 -10.62
CA TYR A 62 11.13 -7.30 -11.40
C TYR A 62 12.32 -8.05 -11.97
N PRO A 63 12.51 -9.34 -11.66
CA PRO A 63 13.65 -10.09 -12.18
C PRO A 63 13.66 -10.09 -13.72
N ALA A 64 14.85 -9.90 -14.30
CA ALA A 64 14.98 -9.79 -15.75
C ALA A 64 14.48 -11.05 -16.48
N LEU A 65 14.75 -12.22 -15.92
CA LEU A 65 14.27 -13.48 -16.48
C LEU A 65 12.76 -13.59 -16.43
N ALA A 66 12.15 -13.17 -15.31
CA ALA A 66 10.70 -13.17 -15.16
C ALA A 66 10.03 -12.18 -16.14
N ARG A 67 10.62 -11.02 -16.33
CA ARG A 67 10.13 -10.04 -17.29
C ARG A 67 10.22 -10.57 -18.72
N ARG A 68 11.35 -11.16 -19.08
CA ARG A 68 11.57 -11.72 -20.42
C ARG A 68 10.58 -12.83 -20.74
N ASN A 69 10.34 -13.70 -19.77
CA ASN A 69 9.43 -14.85 -19.91
C ASN A 69 7.98 -14.53 -19.52
N ARG A 70 7.68 -13.28 -19.19
CA ARG A 70 6.35 -12.82 -18.75
C ARG A 70 5.80 -13.61 -17.58
N VAL A 71 6.65 -13.97 -16.66
CA VAL A 71 6.28 -14.67 -15.44
C VAL A 71 5.63 -13.67 -14.47
N GLN A 72 4.39 -13.94 -14.11
CA GLN A 72 3.61 -13.18 -13.14
C GLN A 72 3.06 -14.15 -12.11
N GLY A 73 2.75 -13.66 -10.94
CA GLY A 73 2.13 -14.45 -9.91
C GLY A 73 2.48 -14.00 -8.51
N GLU A 74 1.89 -14.68 -7.56
CA GLU A 74 2.09 -14.42 -6.15
C GLU A 74 3.24 -15.24 -5.60
N CYS A 75 4.11 -14.59 -4.85
CA CYS A 75 5.09 -15.25 -4.01
C CYS A 75 4.70 -15.04 -2.54
N ILE A 76 4.83 -16.05 -1.73
CA ILE A 76 4.55 -15.97 -0.30
C ILE A 76 5.83 -16.24 0.46
N VAL A 77 6.23 -15.31 1.30
CA VAL A 77 7.38 -15.45 2.18
C VAL A 77 6.91 -15.56 3.62
N SER A 78 7.36 -16.58 4.31
CA SER A 78 7.12 -16.78 5.73
C SER A 78 8.36 -16.40 6.53
N PHE A 79 8.15 -15.85 7.70
CA PHE A 79 9.21 -15.54 8.66
C PHE A 79 8.65 -15.48 10.07
N THR A 80 9.53 -15.46 11.05
CA THR A 80 9.17 -15.24 12.45
C THR A 80 9.44 -13.80 12.83
N LEU A 81 8.42 -13.13 13.36
CA LEU A 81 8.59 -11.84 14.04
C LEU A 81 8.89 -12.11 15.50
N ASN A 82 10.06 -11.67 15.93
CA ASN A 82 10.53 -11.87 17.30
C ASN A 82 10.03 -10.76 18.24
N GLU A 83 10.11 -11.00 19.54
CA GLU A 83 9.64 -10.05 20.57
C GLU A 83 10.27 -8.65 20.50
N ASP A 84 11.47 -8.54 19.99
CA ASP A 84 12.19 -7.28 19.82
C ASP A 84 11.93 -6.56 18.51
N GLY A 85 11.05 -7.12 17.65
CA GLY A 85 10.77 -6.60 16.32
C GLY A 85 11.70 -7.12 15.23
N SER A 86 12.72 -7.89 15.56
CA SER A 86 13.56 -8.55 14.56
C SER A 86 12.84 -9.69 13.88
N THR A 87 13.31 -10.04 12.70
CA THR A 87 12.73 -11.11 11.90
C THR A 87 13.77 -12.18 11.61
N SER A 88 13.32 -13.43 11.58
CA SER A 88 14.17 -14.59 11.36
C SER A 88 13.40 -15.75 10.73
N GLY A 89 14.09 -16.82 10.36
CA GLY A 89 13.46 -18.03 9.86
C GLY A 89 12.75 -17.85 8.53
N PHE A 90 13.32 -17.09 7.61
CA PHE A 90 12.71 -16.81 6.30
C PHE A 90 12.58 -18.07 5.45
N ARG A 91 11.40 -18.23 4.86
CA ARG A 91 11.09 -19.30 3.90
C ARG A 91 10.21 -18.77 2.79
N VAL A 92 10.47 -19.23 1.57
CA VAL A 92 9.56 -19.00 0.44
C VAL A 92 8.58 -20.16 0.39
N LEU A 93 7.32 -19.89 0.70
CA LEU A 93 6.26 -20.89 0.71
C LEU A 93 5.64 -21.07 -0.67
N LYS A 94 5.58 -20.01 -1.46
CA LYS A 94 5.04 -20.02 -2.81
C LYS A 94 5.96 -19.18 -3.69
N ASN A 95 6.35 -19.74 -4.81
CA ASN A 95 7.28 -19.13 -5.75
C ASN A 95 6.69 -19.15 -7.15
N ALA A 96 6.57 -17.98 -7.77
CA ALA A 96 6.12 -17.89 -9.16
C ALA A 96 7.20 -18.28 -10.17
N GLY A 97 8.45 -18.42 -9.75
CA GLY A 97 9.56 -18.82 -10.58
C GLY A 97 10.35 -17.66 -11.21
N ALA A 98 11.37 -17.99 -11.98
CA ALA A 98 12.16 -17.03 -12.72
C ALA A 98 12.81 -15.91 -11.86
N GLY A 99 13.18 -16.23 -10.62
CA GLY A 99 13.82 -15.30 -9.69
C GLY A 99 12.84 -14.48 -8.84
N THR A 100 11.53 -14.63 -9.02
CA THR A 100 10.55 -13.88 -8.24
C THR A 100 10.57 -14.25 -6.76
N GLY A 101 10.80 -15.53 -6.43
CA GLY A 101 10.90 -15.99 -5.05
C GLY A 101 12.09 -15.38 -4.31
N GLU A 102 13.24 -15.31 -4.94
CA GLU A 102 14.43 -14.68 -4.37
C GLU A 102 14.22 -13.18 -4.16
N GLU A 103 13.57 -12.51 -5.10
CA GLU A 103 13.23 -11.09 -4.97
C GLU A 103 12.25 -10.86 -3.84
N ALA A 104 11.21 -11.68 -3.72
CA ALA A 104 10.25 -11.60 -2.63
C ALA A 104 10.95 -11.79 -1.27
N LEU A 105 11.88 -12.71 -1.19
CA LEU A 105 12.68 -12.97 0.01
C LEU A 105 13.54 -11.75 0.38
N ARG A 106 14.18 -11.13 -0.61
CA ARG A 106 14.98 -9.92 -0.42
C ARG A 106 14.13 -8.79 0.17
N ILE A 107 12.94 -8.58 -0.39
CA ILE A 107 12.02 -7.54 0.08
C ILE A 107 11.53 -7.85 1.49
N ALA A 108 11.16 -9.10 1.77
CA ALA A 108 10.69 -9.48 3.09
C ALA A 108 11.75 -9.21 4.18
N LYS A 109 13.02 -9.43 3.88
CA LYS A 109 14.14 -9.13 4.77
C LYS A 109 14.34 -7.63 5.01
N MET A 110 13.84 -6.78 4.12
CA MET A 110 13.91 -5.32 4.26
C MET A 110 12.80 -4.76 5.15
N LEU A 111 11.75 -5.50 5.39
CA LEU A 111 10.63 -5.05 6.22
C LEU A 111 11.05 -4.87 7.67
N LYS A 112 10.69 -3.73 8.25
CA LYS A 112 10.99 -3.38 9.65
C LYS A 112 9.70 -3.31 10.43
N PHE A 113 9.66 -4.04 11.52
CA PHE A 113 8.48 -4.13 12.37
C PHE A 113 8.75 -3.54 13.75
N LYS A 114 7.68 -3.09 14.38
CA LYS A 114 7.71 -2.71 15.80
C LYS A 114 7.82 -3.97 16.65
N ALA A 115 8.45 -3.84 17.81
CA ALA A 115 8.51 -4.92 18.77
C ALA A 115 7.11 -5.26 19.28
N PRO A 116 6.64 -6.51 19.12
CA PRO A 116 5.35 -6.91 19.66
C PRO A 116 5.35 -7.04 21.18
N GLY A 117 6.50 -7.20 21.79
CA GLY A 117 6.68 -7.25 23.23
C GLY A 117 7.12 -8.59 23.77
N PRO A 118 7.50 -8.64 25.05
CA PRO A 118 8.03 -9.86 25.68
C PRO A 118 7.06 -11.03 25.63
N GLY A 119 7.58 -12.20 25.27
CA GLY A 119 6.80 -13.42 25.17
C GLY A 119 5.95 -13.54 23.90
N PHE A 120 6.05 -12.56 23.01
CA PHE A 120 5.23 -12.52 21.80
C PHE A 120 6.10 -12.80 20.56
N GLY A 121 6.08 -14.02 20.10
CA GLY A 121 6.64 -14.40 18.82
C GLY A 121 5.53 -14.83 17.89
N MET A 122 5.57 -14.43 16.62
CA MET A 122 4.59 -14.89 15.65
C MET A 122 5.25 -15.33 14.36
N VAL A 123 4.71 -16.39 13.79
CA VAL A 123 5.03 -16.79 12.42
C VAL A 123 4.12 -16.01 11.48
N ALA A 124 4.73 -15.28 10.57
CA ALA A 124 4.03 -14.45 9.62
C ALA A 124 4.22 -14.96 8.20
N SER A 125 3.24 -14.69 7.35
CA SER A 125 3.34 -14.95 5.92
C SER A 125 2.91 -13.69 5.17
N VAL A 126 3.74 -13.23 4.27
CA VAL A 126 3.49 -12.02 3.48
C VAL A 126 3.42 -12.40 2.00
N PRO A 127 2.27 -12.26 1.35
CA PRO A 127 2.15 -12.42 -0.08
C PRO A 127 2.68 -11.19 -0.81
N ILE A 128 3.43 -11.42 -1.87
CA ILE A 128 3.97 -10.38 -2.73
C ILE A 128 3.58 -10.71 -4.16
N MET A 129 2.87 -9.81 -4.81
CA MET A 129 2.39 -10.02 -6.18
C MET A 129 3.36 -9.44 -7.19
N PHE A 130 3.73 -10.26 -8.16
CA PHE A 130 4.50 -9.83 -9.33
C PHE A 130 3.57 -9.69 -10.53
N LYS A 131 3.40 -8.47 -10.98
CA LYS A 131 2.60 -8.11 -12.15
C LYS A 131 3.43 -7.32 -13.14
N LEU A 132 3.23 -7.60 -14.41
CA LEU A 132 3.80 -6.84 -15.52
C LEU A 132 2.87 -5.71 -15.96
#